data_83a1d5b6ed44d9eec66d6717fcf3a58c
#
_entry.id   83a1d5b6ed44d9eec66d6717fcf3a58c
#
_cell.length_a   1.000
_cell.length_b   1.000
_cell.length_c   1.000
_cell.angle_alpha   90.00
_cell.angle_beta   90.00
_cell.angle_gamma   90.00
#
_symmetry.space_group_name_H-M   'P 1'
#
loop_
_entity.id
_entity.type
_entity.pdbx_description
1 polymer ?
#
loop_
_entity_poly.entity_id
_entity_poly.type
_entity_poly.pdbx_seq_one_letter_code
_entity_poly.pdbx_strand_id
1 'polypeptide(L)'
;MKNTSLFIFLFAIFLLAGCSKKKVAGGKTGTGELEAPQRIVALSPASVEILFAIGAGNQVAAVSDLTDYPPEAVSLPKVGGFDGKTLSMEKIISYKPDLVYLAEGMHNFLIQELEANKIAYYVSKGSSIASVEGEIIDLGKITGHEKEAKILVTEMKQKLSSFRNSDDGEKVTVYYEVWNAPYMSVGSTSFINDVITCAGATNIFADLKEAYPIVSEETIIARNPDLIILTASSALTVQSVANRPAWANLKAVKNNKVFLIDDNLYSRPGPRIVDAVLDLENHIKKN
;
A
#
# COMPACT_ATOMS: atom_id res chain seq x y z
N MET A 1 22.17 5.41 82.84
CA MET A 1 20.80 5.98 82.72
C MET A 1 20.72 6.68 81.36
N LYS A 2 19.63 6.43 80.69
CA LYS A 2 19.15 6.96 79.38
C LYS A 2 19.50 6.14 78.14
N ASN A 3 18.54 5.25 77.84
CA ASN A 3 18.32 4.60 76.54
C ASN A 3 17.99 5.62 75.47
N THR A 4 18.53 5.45 74.29
CA THR A 4 17.99 6.06 73.08
C THR A 4 17.89 4.97 72.00
N SER A 5 16.66 4.57 71.71
CA SER A 5 16.27 3.64 70.67
C SER A 5 16.58 4.22 69.31
N LEU A 6 17.33 3.48 68.50
CA LEU A 6 17.62 3.77 67.07
C LEU A 6 16.59 3.03 66.22
N PHE A 7 15.61 3.78 65.69
CA PHE A 7 14.67 3.30 64.69
C PHE A 7 15.32 3.22 63.33
N ILE A 8 15.56 1.99 62.83
CA ILE A 8 16.04 1.74 61.47
C ILE A 8 14.80 1.73 60.54
N PHE A 9 14.67 2.77 59.75
CA PHE A 9 13.69 2.85 58.65
C PHE A 9 14.25 2.09 57.46
N LEU A 10 13.68 0.90 57.19
CA LEU A 10 13.97 0.11 56.01
C LEU A 10 13.23 0.73 54.81
N PHE A 11 13.98 1.45 53.96
CA PHE A 11 13.45 2.02 52.69
C PHE A 11 13.51 0.91 51.64
N ALA A 12 12.38 0.26 51.37
CA ALA A 12 12.23 -0.69 50.29
C ALA A 12 12.20 0.07 48.94
N ILE A 13 13.31 0.01 48.19
CA ILE A 13 13.39 0.50 46.84
C ILE A 13 12.66 -0.50 45.94
N PHE A 14 11.46 -0.13 45.48
CA PHE A 14 10.73 -0.83 44.45
C PHE A 14 11.37 -0.47 43.09
N LEU A 15 12.21 -1.34 42.57
CA LEU A 15 12.70 -1.27 41.19
C LEU A 15 11.53 -1.59 40.25
N LEU A 16 10.87 -0.54 39.76
CA LEU A 16 9.95 -0.62 38.62
C LEU A 16 10.78 -0.90 37.37
N ALA A 17 10.88 -2.17 36.99
CA ALA A 17 11.35 -2.58 35.67
C ALA A 17 10.35 -2.06 34.63
N GLY A 18 10.67 -0.91 34.05
CA GLY A 18 9.94 -0.34 32.94
C GLY A 18 10.13 -1.22 31.70
N CYS A 19 9.18 -2.12 31.44
CA CYS A 19 9.03 -2.73 30.14
C CYS A 19 8.69 -1.63 29.12
N SER A 20 9.69 -1.17 28.37
CA SER A 20 9.50 -0.33 27.21
C SER A 20 8.76 -1.15 26.15
N LYS A 21 7.44 -1.07 26.15
CA LYS A 21 6.61 -1.55 25.02
C LYS A 21 6.92 -0.66 23.84
N LYS A 22 7.60 -1.21 22.83
CA LYS A 22 7.67 -0.61 21.47
C LYS A 22 6.26 -0.26 21.06
N LYS A 23 5.98 1.04 20.87
CA LYS A 23 4.76 1.53 20.24
C LYS A 23 4.72 0.98 18.83
N VAL A 24 3.87 0.00 18.58
CA VAL A 24 3.40 -0.31 17.22
C VAL A 24 2.60 0.91 16.81
N ALA A 25 2.98 1.55 15.70
CA ALA A 25 2.25 2.65 15.08
C ALA A 25 1.02 2.05 14.37
N GLY A 26 0.00 1.80 15.12
CA GLY A 26 -1.35 1.43 14.72
C GLY A 26 -2.28 2.02 15.76
N GLY A 27 -3.46 2.48 15.37
CA GLY A 27 -4.37 3.28 16.14
C GLY A 27 -4.49 2.94 17.63
N LYS A 28 -4.76 3.93 18.45
CA LYS A 28 -4.97 3.79 19.90
C LYS A 28 -6.08 2.78 20.15
N THR A 29 -5.74 1.57 20.55
CA THR A 29 -6.69 0.62 21.11
C THR A 29 -6.81 0.89 22.60
N GLY A 30 -7.99 1.33 23.05
CA GLY A 30 -8.37 1.27 24.45
C GLY A 30 -8.34 -0.18 24.94
N THR A 31 -7.90 -0.41 26.18
CA THR A 31 -7.83 -1.72 26.83
C THR A 31 -9.22 -2.22 27.24
N GLY A 32 -9.99 -2.68 26.27
CA GLY A 32 -11.20 -3.51 26.37
C GLY A 32 -11.16 -4.46 25.19
N GLU A 33 -11.72 -5.66 25.29
CA GLU A 33 -12.06 -6.46 24.11
C GLU A 33 -12.95 -5.57 23.25
N LEU A 34 -12.37 -4.96 22.21
CA LEU A 34 -13.11 -4.13 21.27
C LEU A 34 -13.98 -5.07 20.45
N GLU A 35 -15.28 -4.91 20.52
CA GLU A 35 -16.17 -5.54 19.55
C GLU A 35 -15.70 -5.17 18.16
N ALA A 36 -15.75 -6.12 17.22
CA ALA A 36 -15.38 -5.88 15.84
C ALA A 36 -16.21 -4.73 15.25
N PRO A 37 -15.61 -3.78 14.52
CA PRO A 37 -16.33 -2.65 13.94
C PRO A 37 -17.47 -3.14 13.04
N GLN A 38 -18.62 -2.50 13.13
CA GLN A 38 -19.81 -2.85 12.36
C GLN A 38 -20.08 -1.84 11.23
N ARG A 39 -19.40 -0.70 11.25
CA ARG A 39 -19.62 0.40 10.31
C ARG A 39 -18.29 1.04 9.91
N ILE A 40 -17.63 0.40 8.95
CA ILE A 40 -16.34 0.86 8.43
C ILE A 40 -16.58 1.83 7.27
N VAL A 41 -15.95 3.00 7.31
CA VAL A 41 -15.82 3.88 6.14
C VAL A 41 -14.42 3.70 5.56
N ALA A 42 -14.34 3.17 4.34
CA ALA A 42 -13.10 2.83 3.67
C ALA A 42 -12.77 3.87 2.58
N LEU A 43 -11.73 4.71 2.82
CA LEU A 43 -11.45 5.87 1.96
C LEU A 43 -10.52 5.56 0.78
N SER A 44 -9.94 4.36 0.71
CA SER A 44 -9.12 3.98 -0.45
C SER A 44 -9.65 2.69 -1.11
N PRO A 45 -9.55 2.56 -2.43
CA PRO A 45 -9.91 1.32 -3.12
C PRO A 45 -9.17 0.09 -2.58
N ALA A 46 -7.88 0.22 -2.26
CA ALA A 46 -7.08 -0.88 -1.69
C ALA A 46 -7.66 -1.43 -0.38
N SER A 47 -8.15 -0.53 0.51
CA SER A 47 -8.79 -0.94 1.76
C SER A 47 -10.07 -1.74 1.54
N VAL A 48 -10.84 -1.32 0.55
CA VAL A 48 -12.08 -2.02 0.18
C VAL A 48 -11.75 -3.42 -0.32
N GLU A 49 -10.75 -3.55 -1.18
CA GLU A 49 -10.29 -4.85 -1.69
C GLU A 49 -9.86 -5.79 -0.55
N ILE A 50 -9.10 -5.28 0.44
CA ILE A 50 -8.68 -6.07 1.60
C ILE A 50 -9.89 -6.50 2.43
N LEU A 51 -10.76 -5.56 2.81
CA LEU A 51 -11.92 -5.83 3.66
C LEU A 51 -12.86 -6.88 3.04
N PHE A 52 -13.11 -6.78 1.73
CA PHE A 52 -13.93 -7.79 1.04
C PHE A 52 -13.22 -9.13 0.92
N ALA A 53 -11.92 -9.14 0.62
CA ALA A 53 -11.15 -10.38 0.47
C ALA A 53 -11.04 -11.20 1.77
N ILE A 54 -11.05 -10.54 2.94
CA ILE A 54 -11.06 -11.22 4.23
C ILE A 54 -12.49 -11.52 4.76
N GLY A 55 -13.55 -11.20 4.00
CA GLY A 55 -14.94 -11.46 4.38
C GLY A 55 -15.60 -10.37 5.22
N ALA A 56 -14.94 -9.23 5.46
CA ALA A 56 -15.45 -8.10 6.24
C ALA A 56 -16.31 -7.11 5.41
N GLY A 57 -16.67 -7.45 4.18
CA GLY A 57 -17.40 -6.56 3.27
C GLY A 57 -18.76 -6.08 3.80
N ASN A 58 -19.47 -6.90 4.59
CA ASN A 58 -20.73 -6.55 5.23
C ASN A 58 -20.60 -5.49 6.34
N GLN A 59 -19.39 -5.25 6.84
CA GLN A 59 -19.08 -4.20 7.81
C GLN A 59 -18.80 -2.85 7.13
N VAL A 60 -18.63 -2.81 5.79
CA VAL A 60 -18.33 -1.58 5.06
C VAL A 60 -19.61 -0.78 4.82
N ALA A 61 -19.72 0.38 5.48
CA ALA A 61 -20.89 1.25 5.41
C ALA A 61 -20.81 2.27 4.25
N ALA A 62 -19.60 2.72 3.89
CA ALA A 62 -19.39 3.65 2.79
C ALA A 62 -17.92 3.59 2.28
N VAL A 63 -17.72 4.01 1.05
CA VAL A 63 -16.44 3.93 0.33
C VAL A 63 -16.14 5.23 -0.42
N SER A 64 -14.90 5.37 -0.93
CA SER A 64 -14.55 6.50 -1.80
C SER A 64 -15.19 6.39 -3.19
N ASP A 65 -15.30 7.53 -3.89
CA ASP A 65 -15.79 7.60 -5.28
C ASP A 65 -14.94 6.75 -6.25
N LEU A 66 -13.67 6.51 -5.89
CA LEU A 66 -12.71 5.75 -6.69
C LEU A 66 -12.86 4.22 -6.55
N THR A 67 -13.81 3.75 -5.74
CA THR A 67 -14.04 2.32 -5.54
C THR A 67 -14.76 1.72 -6.73
N ASP A 68 -14.09 0.84 -7.45
CA ASP A 68 -14.55 0.15 -8.66
C ASP A 68 -14.43 -1.38 -8.55
N TYR A 69 -13.83 -1.87 -7.44
CA TYR A 69 -13.64 -3.29 -7.17
C TYR A 69 -13.69 -3.56 -5.65
N PRO A 70 -14.20 -4.73 -5.21
CA PRO A 70 -14.88 -5.75 -6.01
C PRO A 70 -16.28 -5.27 -6.50
N PRO A 71 -16.94 -5.98 -7.42
CA PRO A 71 -18.24 -5.56 -7.97
C PRO A 71 -19.28 -5.25 -6.90
N GLU A 72 -19.30 -6.00 -5.81
CA GLU A 72 -20.22 -5.82 -4.67
C GLU A 72 -20.02 -4.47 -3.96
N ALA A 73 -18.81 -3.93 -3.98
CA ALA A 73 -18.49 -2.66 -3.34
C ALA A 73 -18.87 -1.44 -4.19
N VAL A 74 -19.06 -1.62 -5.51
CA VAL A 74 -19.32 -0.50 -6.43
C VAL A 74 -20.62 0.23 -6.09
N SER A 75 -21.63 -0.51 -5.62
CA SER A 75 -22.94 0.01 -5.25
C SER A 75 -22.99 0.64 -3.84
N LEU A 76 -21.93 0.53 -3.04
CA LEU A 76 -21.90 1.11 -1.70
C LEU A 76 -21.96 2.64 -1.75
N PRO A 77 -22.52 3.29 -0.71
CA PRO A 77 -22.55 4.73 -0.57
C PRO A 77 -21.15 5.37 -0.74
N LYS A 78 -21.11 6.51 -1.42
CA LYS A 78 -19.85 7.22 -1.71
C LYS A 78 -19.69 8.44 -0.81
N VAL A 79 -18.46 8.62 -0.25
CA VAL A 79 -18.15 9.75 0.67
C VAL A 79 -17.31 10.85 0.02
N GLY A 80 -16.93 10.71 -1.23
CA GLY A 80 -16.09 11.65 -1.98
C GLY A 80 -14.83 10.98 -2.54
N GLY A 81 -13.98 11.77 -3.19
CA GLY A 81 -12.72 11.31 -3.81
C GLY A 81 -11.61 11.07 -2.79
N PHE A 82 -10.39 11.55 -3.10
CA PHE A 82 -9.21 11.30 -2.27
C PHE A 82 -8.61 12.57 -1.65
N ASP A 83 -9.12 13.75 -1.99
CA ASP A 83 -8.58 15.02 -1.52
C ASP A 83 -9.55 15.80 -0.62
N GLY A 84 -9.03 16.80 0.10
CA GLY A 84 -9.82 17.62 1.00
C GLY A 84 -10.87 18.51 0.34
N LYS A 85 -10.95 18.55 -1.01
CA LYS A 85 -11.99 19.28 -1.75
C LYS A 85 -13.23 18.40 -2.02
N THR A 86 -12.98 17.10 -2.19
CA THR A 86 -14.01 16.14 -2.58
C THR A 86 -14.44 15.24 -1.42
N LEU A 87 -13.57 14.96 -0.44
CA LEU A 87 -13.91 14.27 0.80
C LEU A 87 -14.58 15.24 1.79
N SER A 88 -15.72 14.82 2.35
CA SER A 88 -16.44 15.56 3.38
C SER A 88 -16.48 14.80 4.70
N MET A 89 -15.88 15.37 5.75
CA MET A 89 -15.97 14.82 7.11
C MET A 89 -17.42 14.72 7.58
N GLU A 90 -18.27 15.71 7.29
CA GLU A 90 -19.68 15.67 7.61
C GLU A 90 -20.36 14.43 6.99
N LYS A 91 -20.04 14.15 5.72
CA LYS A 91 -20.59 12.98 5.03
C LYS A 91 -20.03 11.67 5.64
N ILE A 92 -18.75 11.61 5.99
CA ILE A 92 -18.16 10.47 6.69
C ILE A 92 -18.89 10.22 8.01
N ILE A 93 -19.07 11.26 8.85
CA ILE A 93 -19.76 11.16 10.15
C ILE A 93 -21.23 10.75 9.99
N SER A 94 -21.91 11.15 8.91
CA SER A 94 -23.30 10.79 8.67
C SER A 94 -23.54 9.28 8.59
N TYR A 95 -22.51 8.52 8.20
CA TYR A 95 -22.55 7.04 8.20
C TYR A 95 -22.31 6.45 9.60
N LYS A 96 -22.04 7.28 10.63
CA LYS A 96 -21.79 6.85 12.01
C LYS A 96 -20.72 5.74 12.08
N PRO A 97 -19.51 5.97 11.53
CA PRO A 97 -18.49 4.94 11.52
C PRO A 97 -17.96 4.68 12.93
N ASP A 98 -17.69 3.43 13.22
CA ASP A 98 -16.90 2.99 14.37
C ASP A 98 -15.42 2.74 13.98
N LEU A 99 -15.12 2.68 12.68
CA LEU A 99 -13.76 2.69 12.14
C LEU A 99 -13.72 3.44 10.81
N VAL A 100 -12.70 4.31 10.63
CA VAL A 100 -12.38 4.91 9.32
C VAL A 100 -11.01 4.43 8.86
N TYR A 101 -10.95 3.88 7.65
CA TYR A 101 -9.70 3.44 7.06
C TYR A 101 -9.11 4.53 6.16
N LEU A 102 -7.88 4.93 6.46
CA LEU A 102 -7.12 6.00 5.79
C LEU A 102 -5.93 5.44 5.03
N ALA A 103 -5.54 6.09 3.93
CA ALA A 103 -4.24 5.88 3.29
C ALA A 103 -3.26 6.98 3.74
N GLU A 104 -2.05 6.59 4.19
CA GLU A 104 -1.00 7.50 4.63
C GLU A 104 -0.64 8.49 3.52
N GLY A 105 -0.42 9.75 3.90
CA GLY A 105 -0.12 10.82 2.96
C GLY A 105 -1.34 11.40 2.23
N MET A 106 -2.33 10.57 1.88
CA MET A 106 -3.55 11.03 1.20
C MET A 106 -4.59 11.60 2.14
N HIS A 107 -4.82 10.95 3.28
CA HIS A 107 -5.95 11.25 4.17
C HIS A 107 -5.53 11.78 5.55
N ASN A 108 -4.24 12.10 5.75
CA ASN A 108 -3.74 12.56 7.06
C ASN A 108 -4.44 13.84 7.55
N PHE A 109 -4.98 14.66 6.65
CA PHE A 109 -5.72 15.87 6.98
C PHE A 109 -7.02 15.60 7.76
N LEU A 110 -7.56 14.38 7.70
CA LEU A 110 -8.77 13.98 8.43
C LEU A 110 -8.50 13.56 9.89
N ILE A 111 -7.25 13.24 10.24
CA ILE A 111 -6.91 12.62 11.53
C ILE A 111 -7.36 13.50 12.70
N GLN A 112 -7.08 14.80 12.64
CA GLN A 112 -7.44 15.72 13.72
C GLN A 112 -8.96 15.77 13.95
N GLU A 113 -9.76 15.76 12.89
CA GLU A 113 -11.21 15.78 13.00
C GLU A 113 -11.78 14.45 13.48
N LEU A 114 -11.19 13.32 13.06
CA LEU A 114 -11.56 12.00 13.57
C LEU A 114 -11.30 11.88 15.06
N GLU A 115 -10.15 12.36 15.54
CA GLU A 115 -9.80 12.38 16.97
C GLU A 115 -10.75 13.28 17.76
N ALA A 116 -11.09 14.47 17.26
CA ALA A 116 -12.03 15.40 17.88
C ALA A 116 -13.44 14.77 18.02
N ASN A 117 -13.85 13.97 17.03
CA ASN A 117 -15.13 13.25 17.05
C ASN A 117 -15.05 11.87 17.73
N LYS A 118 -13.90 11.48 18.29
CA LYS A 118 -13.65 10.18 18.94
C LYS A 118 -13.95 8.98 18.05
N ILE A 119 -13.73 9.12 16.74
CA ILE A 119 -13.88 8.05 15.76
C ILE A 119 -12.55 7.32 15.64
N ALA A 120 -12.56 6.00 15.80
CA ALA A 120 -11.36 5.19 15.58
C ALA A 120 -10.95 5.20 14.11
N TYR A 121 -9.65 5.14 13.85
CA TYR A 121 -9.14 5.08 12.49
C TYR A 121 -7.94 4.15 12.38
N TYR A 122 -7.74 3.62 11.18
CA TYR A 122 -6.58 2.85 10.79
C TYR A 122 -5.87 3.55 9.62
N VAL A 123 -4.54 3.69 9.70
CA VAL A 123 -3.74 4.33 8.64
C VAL A 123 -2.92 3.26 7.93
N SER A 124 -3.25 3.01 6.67
CA SER A 124 -2.49 2.13 5.79
C SER A 124 -1.22 2.81 5.32
N LYS A 125 -0.11 2.07 5.29
CA LYS A 125 1.15 2.56 4.75
C LYS A 125 1.41 2.08 3.33
N GLY A 126 0.96 0.87 2.97
CA GLY A 126 1.02 0.31 1.63
C GLY A 126 2.39 0.44 0.91
N SER A 127 3.50 0.44 1.66
CA SER A 127 4.84 0.80 1.14
C SER A 127 5.61 -0.38 0.55
N SER A 128 5.16 -1.62 0.81
CA SER A 128 5.81 -2.85 0.35
C SER A 128 4.80 -4.01 0.34
N ILE A 129 5.10 -5.09 -0.36
CA ILE A 129 4.29 -6.33 -0.32
C ILE A 129 4.18 -6.84 1.12
N ALA A 130 5.29 -6.81 1.88
CA ALA A 130 5.29 -7.24 3.27
C ALA A 130 4.41 -6.34 4.16
N SER A 131 4.34 -5.03 3.89
CA SER A 131 3.45 -4.12 4.62
C SER A 131 1.98 -4.41 4.31
N VAL A 132 1.64 -4.73 3.08
CA VAL A 132 0.27 -5.14 2.68
C VAL A 132 -0.14 -6.44 3.37
N GLU A 133 0.75 -7.43 3.41
CA GLU A 133 0.50 -8.70 4.14
C GLU A 133 0.25 -8.46 5.63
N GLY A 134 1.06 -7.58 6.26
CA GLY A 134 0.88 -7.18 7.65
C GLY A 134 -0.46 -6.49 7.89
N GLU A 135 -0.84 -5.59 7.01
CA GLU A 135 -2.09 -4.84 7.05
C GLU A 135 -3.32 -5.77 6.92
N ILE A 136 -3.27 -6.75 6.02
CA ILE A 136 -4.33 -7.77 5.88
C ILE A 136 -4.52 -8.51 7.21
N ILE A 137 -3.43 -8.92 7.87
CA ILE A 137 -3.50 -9.59 9.18
C ILE A 137 -4.06 -8.67 10.27
N ASP A 138 -3.67 -7.40 10.30
CA ASP A 138 -4.15 -6.45 11.30
C ASP A 138 -5.65 -6.16 11.10
N LEU A 139 -6.10 -5.96 9.87
CA LEU A 139 -7.52 -5.80 9.55
C LEU A 139 -8.32 -7.05 9.89
N GLY A 140 -7.77 -8.23 9.64
CA GLY A 140 -8.39 -9.49 10.06
C GLY A 140 -8.66 -9.56 11.56
N LYS A 141 -7.69 -9.14 12.39
CA LYS A 141 -7.86 -9.06 13.85
C LYS A 141 -8.90 -7.99 14.24
N ILE A 142 -8.81 -6.79 13.66
CA ILE A 142 -9.70 -5.67 13.96
C ILE A 142 -11.15 -6.02 13.62
N THR A 143 -11.38 -6.68 12.47
CA THR A 143 -12.73 -6.97 11.95
C THR A 143 -13.31 -8.32 12.42
N GLY A 144 -12.52 -9.13 13.16
CA GLY A 144 -12.94 -10.47 13.59
C GLY A 144 -12.78 -11.55 12.51
N HIS A 145 -12.02 -11.29 11.43
CA HIS A 145 -11.77 -12.19 10.29
C HIS A 145 -10.32 -12.70 10.24
N GLU A 146 -9.73 -12.96 11.41
CA GLU A 146 -8.30 -13.31 11.52
C GLU A 146 -7.93 -14.59 10.75
N LYS A 147 -8.83 -15.57 10.73
CA LYS A 147 -8.62 -16.85 10.03
C LYS A 147 -8.54 -16.63 8.52
N GLU A 148 -9.49 -15.90 7.97
CA GLU A 148 -9.60 -15.58 6.55
C GLU A 148 -8.38 -14.73 6.09
N ALA A 149 -7.98 -13.77 6.90
CA ALA A 149 -6.78 -12.96 6.65
C ALA A 149 -5.49 -13.81 6.59
N LYS A 150 -5.33 -14.78 7.51
CA LYS A 150 -4.19 -15.71 7.50
C LYS A 150 -4.18 -16.60 6.26
N ILE A 151 -5.34 -17.09 5.84
CA ILE A 151 -5.48 -17.90 4.62
C ILE A 151 -5.07 -17.05 3.41
N LEU A 152 -5.63 -15.86 3.26
CA LEU A 152 -5.34 -14.95 2.16
C LEU A 152 -3.83 -14.65 2.05
N VAL A 153 -3.19 -14.26 3.16
CA VAL A 153 -1.74 -13.98 3.17
C VAL A 153 -0.92 -15.22 2.83
N THR A 154 -1.33 -16.40 3.27
CA THR A 154 -0.63 -17.65 2.94
C THR A 154 -0.71 -17.94 1.44
N GLU A 155 -1.89 -17.79 0.83
CA GLU A 155 -2.08 -17.96 -0.61
C GLU A 155 -1.28 -16.94 -1.42
N MET A 156 -1.29 -15.65 -1.00
CA MET A 156 -0.46 -14.61 -1.62
C MET A 156 1.01 -15.00 -1.60
N LYS A 157 1.55 -15.41 -0.45
CA LYS A 157 2.95 -15.84 -0.29
C LYS A 157 3.31 -17.04 -1.17
N GLN A 158 2.43 -18.04 -1.24
CA GLN A 158 2.63 -19.22 -2.10
C GLN A 158 2.74 -18.80 -3.57
N LYS A 159 1.81 -17.98 -4.05
CA LYS A 159 1.83 -17.48 -5.43
C LYS A 159 3.09 -16.64 -5.69
N LEU A 160 3.42 -15.69 -4.80
CA LEU A 160 4.62 -14.85 -4.96
C LEU A 160 5.93 -15.64 -4.92
N SER A 161 6.00 -16.73 -4.14
CA SER A 161 7.19 -17.58 -4.10
C SER A 161 7.43 -18.34 -5.40
N SER A 162 6.39 -18.65 -6.18
CA SER A 162 6.52 -19.33 -7.46
C SER A 162 7.18 -18.47 -8.54
N PHE A 163 7.07 -17.15 -8.44
CA PHE A 163 7.69 -16.21 -9.39
C PHE A 163 9.19 -15.98 -9.14
N ARG A 164 9.64 -16.11 -7.89
CA ARG A 164 11.04 -15.86 -7.49
C ARG A 164 12.05 -16.91 -7.98
N ASN A 165 11.59 -18.05 -8.47
CA ASN A 165 12.45 -19.20 -8.83
C ASN A 165 13.07 -19.16 -10.23
N SER A 166 12.93 -18.07 -10.98
CA SER A 166 13.53 -17.91 -12.31
C SER A 166 14.86 -17.13 -12.22
N ASP A 167 15.84 -17.69 -11.53
CA ASP A 167 17.12 -16.99 -11.20
C ASP A 167 18.28 -17.34 -12.14
N ASP A 168 18.02 -17.82 -13.35
CA ASP A 168 19.06 -18.22 -14.31
C ASP A 168 19.20 -17.21 -15.45
N GLY A 169 19.91 -16.08 -15.20
CA GLY A 169 20.30 -15.19 -16.28
C GLY A 169 20.39 -13.70 -15.92
N GLU A 170 20.73 -12.88 -16.90
CA GLU A 170 20.70 -11.41 -16.79
C GLU A 170 19.25 -10.95 -16.64
N LYS A 171 18.96 -10.26 -15.52
CA LYS A 171 17.59 -9.80 -15.21
C LYS A 171 17.16 -8.72 -16.19
N VAL A 172 15.95 -8.85 -16.72
CA VAL A 172 15.32 -7.82 -17.56
C VAL A 172 15.22 -6.50 -16.76
N THR A 173 15.69 -5.41 -17.37
CA THR A 173 15.62 -4.08 -16.78
C THR A 173 14.35 -3.37 -17.16
N VAL A 174 13.65 -2.76 -16.16
CA VAL A 174 12.34 -2.14 -16.33
C VAL A 174 12.41 -0.65 -16.01
N TYR A 175 11.92 0.18 -16.92
CA TYR A 175 11.51 1.55 -16.65
C TYR A 175 10.00 1.61 -16.45
N TYR A 176 9.56 2.07 -15.29
CA TYR A 176 8.15 2.30 -14.97
C TYR A 176 7.87 3.79 -15.02
N GLU A 177 7.06 4.25 -15.98
CA GLU A 177 6.70 5.64 -16.13
C GLU A 177 5.39 5.94 -15.41
N VAL A 178 5.50 6.62 -14.25
CA VAL A 178 4.34 7.07 -13.47
C VAL A 178 3.72 8.32 -14.10
N TRP A 179 4.58 9.25 -14.58
CA TRP A 179 4.19 10.52 -15.18
C TRP A 179 5.24 10.99 -16.16
N ASN A 180 4.84 11.84 -17.13
CA ASN A 180 5.71 12.25 -18.24
C ASN A 180 6.11 13.73 -18.28
N ALA A 181 5.54 14.57 -17.41
CA ALA A 181 5.85 16.00 -17.41
C ALA A 181 5.78 16.63 -16.00
N PRO A 182 6.85 16.61 -15.19
CA PRO A 182 8.17 16.01 -15.46
C PRO A 182 8.13 14.48 -15.46
N TYR A 183 9.16 13.83 -16.03
CA TYR A 183 9.27 12.37 -15.93
C TYR A 183 9.38 11.95 -14.48
N MET A 184 8.48 11.07 -14.07
CA MET A 184 8.44 10.48 -12.74
C MET A 184 8.44 8.95 -12.86
N SER A 185 9.28 8.31 -12.08
CA SER A 185 9.41 6.85 -12.04
C SER A 185 9.18 6.32 -10.63
N VAL A 186 9.51 5.06 -10.41
CA VAL A 186 9.46 4.40 -9.10
C VAL A 186 10.87 4.12 -8.59
N GLY A 187 11.11 4.40 -7.32
CA GLY A 187 12.38 4.10 -6.66
C GLY A 187 12.28 2.92 -5.70
N SER A 188 13.34 2.63 -4.97
CA SER A 188 13.48 1.43 -4.12
C SER A 188 12.48 1.33 -2.97
N THR A 189 11.88 2.43 -2.51
CA THR A 189 10.91 2.42 -1.40
C THR A 189 9.44 2.37 -1.87
N SER A 190 9.20 2.32 -3.18
CA SER A 190 7.87 2.10 -3.74
C SER A 190 7.49 0.62 -3.70
N PHE A 191 6.24 0.30 -3.33
CA PHE A 191 5.77 -1.09 -3.42
C PHE A 191 5.76 -1.62 -4.87
N ILE A 192 5.69 -0.73 -5.89
CA ILE A 192 5.81 -1.10 -7.30
C ILE A 192 7.21 -1.67 -7.59
N ASN A 193 8.25 -1.18 -6.91
CA ASN A 193 9.59 -1.77 -6.98
C ASN A 193 9.60 -3.22 -6.47
N ASP A 194 8.82 -3.54 -5.44
CA ASP A 194 8.65 -4.91 -4.97
C ASP A 194 7.96 -5.79 -6.03
N VAL A 195 6.93 -5.26 -6.72
CA VAL A 195 6.26 -5.95 -7.84
C VAL A 195 7.27 -6.28 -8.94
N ILE A 196 8.07 -5.30 -9.37
CA ILE A 196 9.11 -5.49 -10.39
C ILE A 196 10.11 -6.56 -9.96
N THR A 197 10.57 -6.49 -8.71
CA THR A 197 11.55 -7.46 -8.16
C THR A 197 10.96 -8.85 -8.03
N CYS A 198 9.71 -8.98 -7.56
CA CYS A 198 9.02 -10.26 -7.45
C CYS A 198 8.74 -10.91 -8.81
N ALA A 199 8.52 -10.11 -9.87
CA ALA A 199 8.38 -10.59 -11.24
C ALA A 199 9.72 -11.03 -11.88
N GLY A 200 10.83 -10.99 -11.13
CA GLY A 200 12.17 -11.41 -11.60
C GLY A 200 12.92 -10.35 -12.41
N ALA A 201 12.45 -9.10 -12.41
CA ALA A 201 13.08 -7.99 -13.13
C ALA A 201 13.86 -7.05 -12.19
N THR A 202 14.57 -6.10 -12.79
CA THR A 202 15.29 -5.03 -12.08
C THR A 202 14.73 -3.67 -12.49
N ASN A 203 14.29 -2.89 -11.52
CA ASN A 203 13.93 -1.50 -11.74
C ASN A 203 15.18 -0.66 -12.02
N ILE A 204 15.20 0.07 -13.16
CA ILE A 204 16.38 0.89 -13.52
C ILE A 204 16.66 2.02 -12.51
N PHE A 205 15.70 2.39 -11.65
CA PHE A 205 15.86 3.41 -10.61
C PHE A 205 15.82 2.83 -9.17
N ALA A 206 16.13 1.54 -8.99
CA ALA A 206 16.22 0.91 -7.68
C ALA A 206 17.33 1.49 -6.77
N ASP A 207 18.26 2.27 -7.30
CA ASP A 207 19.28 3.02 -6.56
C ASP A 207 18.75 4.29 -5.88
N LEU A 208 17.58 4.81 -6.32
CA LEU A 208 16.94 5.98 -5.73
C LEU A 208 16.03 5.59 -4.56
N LYS A 209 16.19 6.27 -3.41
CA LYS A 209 15.44 5.97 -2.19
C LYS A 209 14.05 6.61 -2.13
N GLU A 210 13.78 7.60 -2.96
CA GLU A 210 12.45 8.19 -3.07
C GLU A 210 11.48 7.17 -3.66
N ALA A 211 10.22 7.15 -3.18
CA ALA A 211 9.22 6.23 -3.71
C ALA A 211 8.86 6.57 -5.17
N TYR A 212 8.76 7.87 -5.48
CA TYR A 212 8.39 8.38 -6.80
C TYR A 212 9.33 9.51 -7.22
N PRO A 213 10.58 9.19 -7.63
CA PRO A 213 11.57 10.19 -8.01
C PRO A 213 11.22 10.86 -9.34
N ILE A 214 11.50 12.18 -9.43
CA ILE A 214 11.59 12.89 -10.69
C ILE A 214 12.95 12.56 -11.32
N VAL A 215 12.92 12.14 -12.57
CA VAL A 215 14.11 11.67 -13.30
C VAL A 215 14.30 12.46 -14.60
N SER A 216 15.52 12.50 -15.15
CA SER A 216 15.75 13.15 -16.43
C SER A 216 15.67 12.16 -17.60
N GLU A 217 15.30 12.66 -18.77
CA GLU A 217 15.26 11.90 -20.01
C GLU A 217 16.62 11.29 -20.34
N GLU A 218 17.70 12.05 -20.15
CA GLU A 218 19.07 11.60 -20.39
C GLU A 218 19.43 10.40 -19.51
N THR A 219 18.96 10.41 -18.24
CA THR A 219 19.21 9.27 -17.34
C THR A 219 18.45 8.03 -17.78
N ILE A 220 17.20 8.17 -18.25
CA ILE A 220 16.41 7.04 -18.79
C ILE A 220 17.13 6.46 -20.00
N ILE A 221 17.59 7.32 -20.93
CA ILE A 221 18.31 6.90 -22.13
C ILE A 221 19.63 6.22 -21.79
N ALA A 222 20.40 6.77 -20.85
CA ALA A 222 21.68 6.21 -20.42
C ALA A 222 21.51 4.82 -19.76
N ARG A 223 20.43 4.60 -19.00
CA ARG A 223 20.11 3.31 -18.36
C ARG A 223 19.52 2.28 -19.33
N ASN A 224 19.03 2.72 -20.48
CA ASN A 224 18.61 1.92 -21.63
C ASN A 224 17.81 0.65 -21.28
N PRO A 225 16.59 0.78 -20.72
CA PRO A 225 15.78 -0.32 -20.21
C PRO A 225 15.41 -1.35 -21.29
N ASP A 226 15.28 -2.61 -20.91
CA ASP A 226 14.82 -3.69 -21.77
C ASP A 226 13.30 -3.67 -21.95
N LEU A 227 12.56 -3.08 -20.98
CA LEU A 227 11.11 -3.03 -20.95
C LEU A 227 10.64 -1.68 -20.38
N ILE A 228 9.61 -1.09 -21.00
CA ILE A 228 8.96 0.15 -20.53
C ILE A 228 7.52 -0.16 -20.18
N ILE A 229 7.12 0.21 -18.97
CA ILE A 229 5.75 0.13 -18.46
C ILE A 229 5.15 1.54 -18.40
N LEU A 230 3.98 1.72 -18.99
CA LEU A 230 3.20 2.94 -18.99
C LEU A 230 1.92 2.74 -18.21
N THR A 231 1.53 3.75 -17.44
CA THR A 231 0.26 3.74 -16.71
C THR A 231 -0.88 4.30 -17.59
N ALA A 232 -2.06 3.70 -17.56
CA ALA A 232 -3.20 4.15 -18.35
C ALA A 232 -3.66 5.57 -17.93
N SER A 233 -3.51 5.92 -16.66
CA SER A 233 -3.84 7.26 -16.13
C SER A 233 -2.96 8.38 -16.70
N SER A 234 -1.78 8.05 -17.22
CA SER A 234 -0.87 9.03 -17.84
C SER A 234 -1.39 9.59 -19.18
N ALA A 235 -2.50 9.06 -19.70
CA ALA A 235 -3.03 9.37 -21.03
C ALA A 235 -2.03 9.13 -22.20
N LEU A 236 -0.96 8.39 -21.94
CA LEU A 236 0.03 8.01 -22.95
C LEU A 236 -0.43 6.78 -23.72
N THR A 237 0.08 6.66 -24.93
CA THR A 237 -0.04 5.45 -25.74
C THR A 237 1.33 4.86 -26.00
N VAL A 238 1.42 3.56 -26.24
CA VAL A 238 2.67 2.90 -26.64
C VAL A 238 3.31 3.64 -27.81
N GLN A 239 2.50 4.04 -28.81
CA GLN A 239 3.00 4.76 -29.98
C GLN A 239 3.53 6.16 -29.65
N SER A 240 2.89 6.90 -28.74
CA SER A 240 3.36 8.24 -28.35
C SER A 240 4.73 8.20 -27.67
N VAL A 241 5.01 7.15 -26.91
CA VAL A 241 6.30 6.93 -26.25
C VAL A 241 7.35 6.44 -27.25
N ALA A 242 7.00 5.48 -28.11
CA ALA A 242 7.91 4.98 -29.15
C ALA A 242 8.34 6.09 -30.13
N ASN A 243 7.49 7.08 -30.36
CA ASN A 243 7.76 8.21 -31.25
C ASN A 243 8.55 9.37 -30.59
N ARG A 244 8.92 9.28 -29.31
CA ARG A 244 9.78 10.29 -28.69
C ARG A 244 11.15 10.29 -29.41
N PRO A 245 11.64 11.44 -29.94
CA PRO A 245 12.81 11.46 -30.84
C PRO A 245 14.07 10.80 -30.25
N ALA A 246 14.31 11.03 -28.94
CA ALA A 246 15.48 10.49 -28.24
C ALA A 246 15.37 8.99 -27.92
N TRP A 247 14.17 8.41 -27.98
CA TRP A 247 13.86 7.06 -27.48
C TRP A 247 13.93 5.97 -28.56
N ALA A 248 13.99 6.34 -29.82
CA ALA A 248 14.02 5.39 -30.93
C ALA A 248 15.16 4.35 -30.83
N ASN A 249 16.22 4.68 -30.08
CA ASN A 249 17.38 3.80 -29.90
C ASN A 249 17.32 2.95 -28.63
N LEU A 250 16.35 3.15 -27.74
CA LEU A 250 16.18 2.34 -26.54
C LEU A 250 15.90 0.88 -26.91
N LYS A 251 16.47 -0.05 -26.14
CA LYS A 251 16.24 -1.50 -26.32
C LYS A 251 14.76 -1.83 -26.29
N ALA A 252 14.00 -1.29 -25.32
CA ALA A 252 12.57 -1.52 -25.18
C ALA A 252 11.80 -1.08 -26.43
N VAL A 253 12.12 0.06 -27.02
CA VAL A 253 11.43 0.58 -28.22
C VAL A 253 11.75 -0.26 -29.43
N LYS A 254 13.06 -0.57 -29.69
CA LYS A 254 13.50 -1.41 -30.81
C LYS A 254 12.89 -2.80 -30.78
N ASN A 255 12.68 -3.36 -29.61
CA ASN A 255 12.17 -4.71 -29.42
C ASN A 255 10.64 -4.75 -29.21
N ASN A 256 9.93 -3.64 -29.39
CA ASN A 256 8.46 -3.52 -29.14
C ASN A 256 8.06 -3.94 -27.72
N LYS A 257 8.91 -3.66 -26.72
CA LYS A 257 8.70 -3.97 -25.30
C LYS A 257 8.23 -2.73 -24.51
N VAL A 258 7.27 -2.01 -25.07
CA VAL A 258 6.58 -0.89 -24.40
C VAL A 258 5.14 -1.31 -24.18
N PHE A 259 4.68 -1.36 -22.92
CA PHE A 259 3.38 -1.86 -22.55
C PHE A 259 2.58 -0.84 -21.75
N LEU A 260 1.29 -0.76 -22.04
CA LEU A 260 0.32 -0.03 -21.24
C LEU A 260 -0.35 -1.01 -20.28
N ILE A 261 -0.38 -0.69 -18.99
CA ILE A 261 -0.93 -1.55 -17.95
C ILE A 261 -2.17 -0.93 -17.29
N ASP A 262 -2.96 -1.76 -16.60
CA ASP A 262 -4.03 -1.30 -15.74
C ASP A 262 -3.46 -0.73 -14.43
N ASP A 263 -3.53 0.57 -14.26
CA ASP A 263 -3.05 1.28 -13.05
C ASP A 263 -3.68 0.73 -11.77
N ASN A 264 -4.95 0.37 -11.82
CA ASN A 264 -5.68 -0.11 -10.64
C ASN A 264 -5.08 -1.41 -10.09
N LEU A 265 -4.49 -2.21 -10.98
CA LEU A 265 -3.82 -3.44 -10.58
C LEU A 265 -2.45 -3.15 -9.92
N TYR A 266 -1.68 -2.21 -10.49
CA TYR A 266 -0.30 -1.94 -10.06
C TYR A 266 -0.18 -0.87 -8.98
N SER A 267 -1.14 0.06 -8.89
CA SER A 267 -1.06 1.20 -7.95
C SER A 267 -1.77 0.97 -6.62
N ARG A 268 -2.52 -0.13 -6.46
CA ARG A 268 -3.26 -0.43 -5.23
C ARG A 268 -2.53 -1.42 -4.36
N PRO A 269 -2.05 -1.02 -3.17
CA PRO A 269 -1.42 -1.93 -2.21
C PRO A 269 -2.48 -2.83 -1.55
N GLY A 270 -2.92 -3.86 -2.26
CA GLY A 270 -3.97 -4.78 -1.85
C GLY A 270 -3.71 -6.23 -2.28
N PRO A 271 -4.68 -7.14 -2.09
CA PRO A 271 -4.50 -8.57 -2.40
C PRO A 271 -4.16 -8.86 -3.87
N ARG A 272 -4.64 -8.02 -4.80
CA ARG A 272 -4.41 -8.18 -6.25
C ARG A 272 -2.98 -7.85 -6.69
N ILE A 273 -2.09 -7.44 -5.77
CA ILE A 273 -0.67 -7.26 -6.09
C ILE A 273 -0.02 -8.53 -6.67
N VAL A 274 -0.55 -9.70 -6.31
CA VAL A 274 -0.12 -10.99 -6.88
C VAL A 274 -0.41 -11.06 -8.37
N ASP A 275 -1.56 -10.53 -8.79
CA ASP A 275 -1.97 -10.50 -10.20
C ASP A 275 -1.12 -9.49 -10.98
N ALA A 276 -0.71 -8.36 -10.35
CA ALA A 276 0.24 -7.42 -10.94
C ALA A 276 1.61 -8.07 -11.21
N VAL A 277 2.11 -8.88 -10.25
CA VAL A 277 3.37 -9.63 -10.44
C VAL A 277 3.27 -10.61 -11.58
N LEU A 278 2.15 -11.36 -11.68
CA LEU A 278 1.91 -12.32 -12.77
C LEU A 278 1.82 -11.62 -14.13
N ASP A 279 1.11 -10.50 -14.19
CA ASP A 279 0.97 -9.72 -15.43
C ASP A 279 2.35 -9.21 -15.92
N LEU A 280 3.15 -8.65 -15.01
CA LEU A 280 4.49 -8.18 -15.34
C LEU A 280 5.41 -9.35 -15.77
N GLU A 281 5.36 -10.48 -15.09
CA GLU A 281 6.12 -11.68 -15.48
C GLU A 281 5.75 -12.13 -16.90
N ASN A 282 4.48 -12.08 -17.26
CA ASN A 282 4.01 -12.40 -18.62
C ASN A 282 4.57 -11.40 -19.65
N HIS A 283 4.66 -10.11 -19.32
CA HIS A 283 5.27 -9.11 -20.20
C HIS A 283 6.79 -9.34 -20.36
N ILE A 284 7.48 -9.76 -19.30
CA ILE A 284 8.90 -10.10 -19.34
C ILE A 284 9.14 -11.30 -20.24
N LYS A 285 8.31 -12.35 -20.16
CA LYS A 285 8.44 -13.61 -20.91
C LYS A 285 8.00 -13.53 -22.37
N LYS A 286 7.21 -12.53 -22.75
CA LYS A 286 6.83 -12.33 -24.15
C LYS A 286 8.07 -11.97 -24.98
N ASN A 287 8.53 -12.91 -25.80
CA ASN A 287 9.62 -12.73 -26.77
C ASN A 287 9.15 -11.96 -28.00
#